data_aa9a27e7c1ffc439971d96b339edbaa9
#
_entry.id   aa9a27e7c1ffc439971d96b339edbaa9
#
_cell.length_a   1.000
_cell.length_b   1.000
_cell.length_c   1.000
_cell.angle_alpha   90.00
_cell.angle_beta   90.00
_cell.angle_gamma   90.00
#
_symmetry.space_group_name_H-M   'P 1'
#
loop_
_entity.id
_entity.type
_entity.pdbx_description
1 polymer ?
#
loop_
_entity_poly.entity_id
_entity_poly.type
_entity_poly.pdbx_seq_one_letter_code
_entity_poly.pdbx_strand_id
1 'polypeptide(L)'
;MVKARSSISESTLVSSKYDLETECTLPDQSLCTELVQLYFDYVHDKLHSLFHRPSLMEDLRCGQAPDHLVFGMLALSARFSTHPSLVNIDPRDRGKGYAKRCENLLDLNDVSLTTIQVCVLLGAIAVVDGNPASETIYYSIACRIAQLLKLPYCHTESRVEQEVHIRVWWTLCMIDVWSSTGVRLPRLMTPQPNIPLPMNEAIFLHMNRAQGHTPKVPADRASSLLAQMVLLNRILCEINDFNIQAAESTLDPASTTTTISSLSNKLDNWFAQLPGHMHDTRANLLSFSSQGLGQLFVALYLGYYHYGQMLFYRFLHEDLRSTSPLTNFYANKCKDHAVRLCEMIYSSQEVPGCDVLYNMVGHVLVIASTVQIHTLLFGEGESVVLARGRLERNFCILTRLRRLWPTLDVCMERLQAFHRACRRSVDTSFCMDAWMVRFLVEFAHPVCDKDQCADLKRPWVLEEIGIGGELLGHV
;
A
#
# COMPACT_ATOMS: atom_id res chain seq x y z
N MET A 1 -48.41 -27.82 -51.50
CA MET A 1 -47.59 -29.01 -51.73
C MET A 1 -46.12 -28.64 -51.71
N VAL A 2 -45.36 -29.44 -50.99
CA VAL A 2 -43.89 -29.52 -50.93
C VAL A 2 -43.18 -28.54 -50.04
N LYS A 3 -42.81 -29.05 -48.88
CA LYS A 3 -41.84 -28.54 -47.90
C LYS A 3 -40.41 -28.56 -48.47
N ALA A 4 -39.64 -27.51 -48.28
CA ALA A 4 -38.17 -27.58 -48.27
C ALA A 4 -37.67 -27.31 -46.89
N ARG A 5 -37.07 -28.30 -46.25
CA ARG A 5 -36.24 -28.19 -45.02
C ARG A 5 -34.87 -27.70 -45.43
N SER A 6 -34.41 -26.58 -44.87
CA SER A 6 -32.99 -26.23 -44.83
C SER A 6 -32.42 -26.58 -43.47
N SER A 7 -31.45 -27.48 -43.49
CA SER A 7 -30.62 -27.88 -42.37
C SER A 7 -29.69 -26.75 -41.97
N ILE A 8 -29.84 -26.22 -40.74
CA ILE A 8 -28.86 -25.36 -40.11
C ILE A 8 -27.87 -26.28 -39.40
N SER A 9 -26.63 -26.24 -39.85
CA SER A 9 -25.51 -26.91 -39.21
C SER A 9 -25.23 -26.24 -37.85
N GLU A 10 -25.38 -27.00 -36.77
CA GLU A 10 -24.88 -26.68 -35.45
C GLU A 10 -23.35 -26.67 -35.49
N SER A 11 -22.76 -25.48 -35.55
CA SER A 11 -21.37 -25.30 -35.22
C SER A 11 -21.23 -25.40 -33.70
N THR A 12 -20.68 -26.48 -33.23
CA THR A 12 -20.32 -26.77 -31.85
C THR A 12 -19.29 -25.74 -31.39
N LEU A 13 -19.75 -24.69 -30.69
CA LEU A 13 -18.91 -23.89 -29.85
C LEU A 13 -18.46 -24.76 -28.68
N VAL A 14 -17.28 -25.33 -28.79
CA VAL A 14 -16.56 -25.91 -27.65
C VAL A 14 -16.16 -24.74 -26.74
N SER A 15 -17.07 -24.39 -25.87
CA SER A 15 -16.75 -23.60 -24.69
C SER A 15 -15.86 -24.48 -23.81
N SER A 16 -14.57 -24.22 -23.83
CA SER A 16 -13.61 -24.71 -22.83
C SER A 16 -14.00 -24.15 -21.47
N LYS A 17 -14.96 -24.80 -20.80
CA LYS A 17 -15.07 -24.73 -19.35
C LYS A 17 -13.83 -25.43 -18.81
N TYR A 18 -12.82 -24.63 -18.44
CA TYR A 18 -11.84 -25.13 -17.50
C TYR A 18 -12.62 -25.47 -16.23
N ASP A 19 -12.68 -26.74 -15.91
CA ASP A 19 -13.17 -27.26 -14.65
C ASP A 19 -12.30 -26.66 -13.53
N LEU A 20 -12.79 -25.58 -12.89
CA LEU A 20 -12.22 -24.88 -11.74
C LEU A 20 -12.45 -25.68 -10.43
N GLU A 21 -12.81 -26.94 -10.51
CA GLU A 21 -13.10 -27.81 -9.36
C GLU A 21 -11.97 -28.77 -8.97
N THR A 22 -10.80 -28.64 -9.55
CA THR A 22 -9.63 -29.31 -8.92
C THR A 22 -9.32 -28.55 -7.64
N GLU A 23 -9.59 -29.16 -6.47
CA GLU A 23 -9.24 -28.61 -5.16
C GLU A 23 -7.76 -28.19 -5.19
N CYS A 24 -7.50 -26.88 -5.13
CA CYS A 24 -6.14 -26.37 -5.06
C CYS A 24 -5.52 -26.85 -3.72
N THR A 25 -4.60 -27.79 -3.80
CA THR A 25 -3.85 -28.29 -2.66
C THR A 25 -2.58 -27.48 -2.44
N LEU A 26 -1.99 -27.57 -1.24
CA LEU A 26 -0.67 -27.02 -1.02
C LEU A 26 0.33 -27.71 -1.98
N PRO A 27 1.26 -26.95 -2.57
CA PRO A 27 2.32 -27.54 -3.38
C PRO A 27 3.23 -28.41 -2.51
N ASP A 28 4.17 -29.12 -3.16
CA ASP A 28 5.18 -29.87 -2.41
C ASP A 28 5.94 -28.95 -1.42
N GLN A 29 6.54 -29.58 -0.40
CA GLN A 29 7.18 -28.87 0.70
C GLN A 29 8.28 -27.89 0.24
N SER A 30 8.98 -28.21 -0.85
CA SER A 30 10.06 -27.36 -1.37
C SER A 30 9.51 -26.08 -1.97
N LEU A 31 8.54 -26.18 -2.85
CA LEU A 31 7.90 -25.02 -3.47
C LEU A 31 7.11 -24.21 -2.43
N CYS A 32 6.43 -24.87 -1.49
CA CYS A 32 5.74 -24.20 -0.40
C CYS A 32 6.70 -23.34 0.43
N THR A 33 7.86 -23.91 0.80
CA THR A 33 8.89 -23.19 1.57
C THR A 33 9.47 -22.02 0.77
N GLU A 34 9.76 -22.20 -0.52
CA GLU A 34 10.21 -21.11 -1.42
C GLU A 34 9.20 -19.95 -1.45
N LEU A 35 7.93 -20.28 -1.67
CA LEU A 35 6.90 -19.24 -1.78
C LEU A 35 6.68 -18.48 -0.46
N VAL A 36 6.67 -19.16 0.68
CA VAL A 36 6.60 -18.51 1.99
C VAL A 36 7.83 -17.64 2.25
N GLN A 37 9.02 -18.08 1.81
CA GLN A 37 10.22 -17.27 1.85
C GLN A 37 10.09 -15.99 1.02
N LEU A 38 9.59 -16.08 -0.23
CA LEU A 38 9.33 -14.95 -1.11
C LEU A 38 8.27 -13.99 -0.52
N TYR A 39 7.29 -14.50 0.22
CA TYR A 39 6.34 -13.67 0.96
C TYR A 39 7.05 -12.79 2.00
N PHE A 40 7.96 -13.34 2.78
CA PHE A 40 8.74 -12.56 3.74
C PHE A 40 9.68 -11.58 3.06
N ASP A 41 10.27 -11.97 1.94
CA ASP A 41 11.25 -11.14 1.25
C ASP A 41 10.59 -9.94 0.52
N TYR A 42 9.38 -10.08 -0.03
CA TYR A 42 8.78 -9.05 -0.89
C TYR A 42 7.48 -8.42 -0.39
N VAL A 43 6.79 -9.04 0.57
CA VAL A 43 5.45 -8.61 1.00
C VAL A 43 5.41 -8.23 2.47
N HIS A 44 5.85 -9.14 3.37
CA HIS A 44 5.83 -8.93 4.81
C HIS A 44 6.68 -7.72 5.21
N ASP A 45 6.26 -6.97 6.22
CA ASP A 45 6.86 -5.74 6.73
C ASP A 45 6.82 -4.53 5.77
N LYS A 46 6.32 -4.68 4.53
CA LYS A 46 6.14 -3.58 3.57
C LYS A 46 4.67 -3.15 3.49
N LEU A 47 3.76 -4.12 3.43
CA LEU A 47 2.31 -3.89 3.44
C LEU A 47 1.71 -4.11 4.83
N HIS A 48 2.19 -5.12 5.54
CA HIS A 48 1.72 -5.54 6.86
C HIS A 48 2.81 -6.31 7.60
N SER A 49 2.75 -6.29 8.94
CA SER A 49 3.64 -7.07 9.84
C SER A 49 2.79 -7.97 10.71
N LEU A 50 2.65 -9.24 10.32
CA LEU A 50 1.70 -10.18 10.90
C LEU A 50 2.36 -11.32 11.67
N PHE A 51 3.60 -11.66 11.37
CA PHE A 51 4.21 -12.89 11.79
C PHE A 51 5.61 -12.69 12.38
N HIS A 52 5.98 -13.58 13.28
CA HIS A 52 7.38 -13.79 13.63
C HIS A 52 7.97 -14.82 12.66
N ARG A 53 8.78 -14.36 11.69
CA ARG A 53 9.32 -15.20 10.59
C ARG A 53 9.96 -16.50 11.08
N PRO A 54 10.89 -16.50 12.08
CA PRO A 54 11.49 -17.74 12.54
C PRO A 54 10.47 -18.76 13.06
N SER A 55 9.48 -18.30 13.83
CA SER A 55 8.44 -19.18 14.38
C SER A 55 7.57 -19.79 13.31
N LEU A 56 7.14 -18.98 12.32
CA LEU A 56 6.28 -19.46 11.24
C LEU A 56 7.02 -20.43 10.30
N MET A 57 8.29 -20.18 10.01
CA MET A 57 9.11 -21.08 9.22
C MET A 57 9.30 -22.43 9.92
N GLU A 58 9.41 -22.44 11.24
CA GLU A 58 9.48 -23.69 12.03
C GLU A 58 8.10 -24.41 12.02
N ASP A 59 7.00 -23.69 12.24
CA ASP A 59 5.66 -24.27 12.15
C ASP A 59 5.39 -24.88 10.77
N LEU A 60 5.84 -24.21 9.69
CA LEU A 60 5.75 -24.72 8.31
C LEU A 60 6.57 -26.02 8.15
N ARG A 61 7.80 -26.04 8.64
CA ARG A 61 8.69 -27.21 8.58
C ARG A 61 8.11 -28.42 9.33
N CYS A 62 7.43 -28.17 10.46
CA CYS A 62 6.80 -29.20 11.28
C CYS A 62 5.38 -29.58 10.82
N GLY A 63 4.85 -28.95 9.77
CA GLY A 63 3.48 -29.17 9.31
C GLY A 63 2.40 -28.66 10.29
N GLN A 64 2.74 -27.66 11.10
CA GLN A 64 1.85 -27.06 12.11
C GLN A 64 1.30 -25.68 11.66
N ALA A 65 1.82 -25.12 10.56
CA ALA A 65 1.30 -23.87 10.04
C ALA A 65 -0.12 -24.05 9.50
N PRO A 66 -1.10 -23.21 9.89
CA PRO A 66 -2.47 -23.33 9.40
C PRO A 66 -2.56 -23.13 7.87
N ASP A 67 -3.20 -24.06 7.17
CA ASP A 67 -3.25 -24.08 5.69
C ASP A 67 -3.76 -22.77 5.10
N HIS A 68 -4.82 -22.17 5.67
CA HIS A 68 -5.39 -20.92 5.17
C HIS A 68 -4.43 -19.73 5.28
N LEU A 69 -3.56 -19.68 6.29
CA LEU A 69 -2.47 -18.70 6.34
C LEU A 69 -1.45 -18.94 5.24
N VAL A 70 -1.03 -20.19 5.08
CA VAL A 70 -0.08 -20.56 4.04
C VAL A 70 -0.64 -20.20 2.66
N PHE A 71 -1.87 -20.60 2.33
CA PHE A 71 -2.50 -20.24 1.06
C PHE A 71 -2.55 -18.72 0.81
N GLY A 72 -2.86 -17.91 1.82
CA GLY A 72 -2.84 -16.44 1.70
C GLY A 72 -1.45 -15.88 1.39
N MET A 73 -0.41 -16.44 1.99
CA MET A 73 0.98 -16.06 1.69
C MET A 73 1.38 -16.46 0.27
N LEU A 74 1.06 -17.69 -0.14
CA LEU A 74 1.35 -18.20 -1.48
C LEU A 74 0.63 -17.35 -2.56
N ALA A 75 -0.60 -16.92 -2.30
CA ALA A 75 -1.36 -16.05 -3.20
C ALA A 75 -0.65 -14.73 -3.51
N LEU A 76 -0.01 -14.14 -2.51
CA LEU A 76 0.73 -12.89 -2.68
C LEU A 76 2.13 -13.08 -3.27
N SER A 77 2.79 -14.21 -3.00
CA SER A 77 4.20 -14.41 -3.31
C SER A 77 4.48 -15.21 -4.59
N ALA A 78 3.55 -16.04 -5.06
CA ALA A 78 3.75 -16.88 -6.25
C ALA A 78 4.19 -16.09 -7.50
N ARG A 79 3.82 -14.82 -7.59
CA ARG A 79 4.18 -13.91 -8.68
C ARG A 79 5.69 -13.63 -8.79
N PHE A 80 6.44 -13.81 -7.70
CA PHE A 80 7.89 -13.60 -7.66
C PHE A 80 8.69 -14.86 -7.97
N SER A 81 8.07 -16.05 -7.95
CA SER A 81 8.77 -17.31 -8.14
C SER A 81 9.25 -17.50 -9.58
N THR A 82 10.41 -18.10 -9.71
CA THR A 82 10.98 -18.56 -10.98
C THR A 82 10.90 -20.08 -11.13
N HIS A 83 10.14 -20.74 -10.25
CA HIS A 83 10.00 -22.21 -10.25
C HIS A 83 9.41 -22.72 -11.58
N PRO A 84 9.91 -23.85 -12.15
CA PRO A 84 9.47 -24.36 -13.43
C PRO A 84 7.96 -24.60 -13.56
N SER A 85 7.28 -24.98 -12.47
CA SER A 85 5.81 -25.17 -12.48
C SER A 85 5.01 -23.87 -12.63
N LEU A 86 5.61 -22.71 -12.36
CA LEU A 86 4.97 -21.40 -12.38
C LEU A 86 5.44 -20.50 -13.53
N VAL A 87 6.59 -20.81 -14.13
CA VAL A 87 7.24 -19.91 -15.10
C VAL A 87 6.40 -19.65 -16.35
N ASN A 88 5.55 -20.59 -16.75
CA ASN A 88 4.67 -20.48 -17.92
C ASN A 88 3.32 -19.83 -17.62
N ILE A 89 3.05 -19.47 -16.35
CA ILE A 89 1.84 -18.79 -15.94
C ILE A 89 2.18 -17.29 -15.77
N ASP A 90 1.28 -16.41 -16.25
CA ASP A 90 1.46 -14.97 -16.04
C ASP A 90 1.63 -14.69 -14.54
N PRO A 91 2.65 -13.94 -14.11
CA PRO A 91 2.87 -13.63 -12.69
C PRO A 91 1.63 -13.08 -11.98
N ARG A 92 0.77 -12.34 -12.68
CA ARG A 92 -0.48 -11.78 -12.14
C ARG A 92 -1.54 -12.85 -11.82
N ASP A 93 -1.45 -14.03 -12.44
CA ASP A 93 -2.44 -15.12 -12.29
C ASP A 93 -1.99 -16.24 -11.36
N ARG A 94 -0.68 -16.33 -11.06
CA ARG A 94 -0.09 -17.44 -10.31
C ARG A 94 -0.68 -17.63 -8.91
N GLY A 95 -1.15 -16.56 -8.28
CA GLY A 95 -1.71 -16.58 -6.94
C GLY A 95 -3.21 -16.88 -6.85
N LYS A 96 -3.96 -16.81 -7.98
CA LYS A 96 -5.44 -16.84 -7.95
C LYS A 96 -6.03 -18.10 -7.33
N GLY A 97 -5.49 -19.27 -7.66
CA GLY A 97 -5.94 -20.54 -7.07
C GLY A 97 -5.72 -20.60 -5.55
N TYR A 98 -4.56 -20.14 -5.11
CA TYR A 98 -4.26 -20.07 -3.68
C TYR A 98 -5.15 -19.05 -2.95
N ALA A 99 -5.41 -17.88 -3.55
CA ALA A 99 -6.33 -16.89 -3.00
C ALA A 99 -7.73 -17.48 -2.79
N LYS A 100 -8.27 -18.16 -3.79
CA LYS A 100 -9.59 -18.79 -3.71
C LYS A 100 -9.63 -19.89 -2.65
N ARG A 101 -8.56 -20.67 -2.50
CA ARG A 101 -8.49 -21.69 -1.44
C ARG A 101 -8.41 -21.06 -0.05
N CYS A 102 -7.63 -19.99 0.13
CA CYS A 102 -7.57 -19.22 1.37
C CYS A 102 -8.95 -18.71 1.77
N GLU A 103 -9.69 -18.12 0.83
CA GLU A 103 -11.05 -17.62 1.03
C GLU A 103 -12.03 -18.73 1.45
N ASN A 104 -11.99 -19.89 0.78
CA ASN A 104 -12.88 -21.02 1.07
C ASN A 104 -12.61 -21.66 2.45
N LEU A 105 -11.42 -21.51 2.99
CA LEU A 105 -11.04 -22.04 4.32
C LEU A 105 -11.28 -21.03 5.45
N LEU A 106 -11.64 -19.78 5.14
CA LEU A 106 -11.90 -18.76 6.15
C LEU A 106 -13.19 -19.07 6.89
N ASP A 107 -13.10 -19.26 8.23
CA ASP A 107 -14.26 -19.32 9.12
C ASP A 107 -14.37 -18.02 9.92
N LEU A 108 -15.38 -17.22 9.64
CA LEU A 108 -15.63 -15.95 10.35
C LEU A 108 -16.25 -16.16 11.75
N ASN A 109 -16.63 -17.39 12.12
CA ASN A 109 -17.06 -17.70 13.49
C ASN A 109 -15.87 -17.93 14.42
N ASP A 110 -14.68 -18.20 13.87
CA ASP A 110 -13.44 -18.27 14.65
C ASP A 110 -12.91 -16.85 14.94
N VAL A 111 -13.17 -16.37 16.15
CA VAL A 111 -12.70 -15.06 16.63
C VAL A 111 -11.30 -15.22 17.21
N SER A 112 -10.28 -15.25 16.33
CA SER A 112 -8.89 -15.53 16.70
C SER A 112 -7.89 -14.58 16.03
N LEU A 113 -6.63 -14.60 16.50
CA LEU A 113 -5.52 -13.92 15.85
C LEU A 113 -5.32 -14.43 14.41
N THR A 114 -5.46 -15.73 14.21
CA THR A 114 -5.31 -16.36 12.89
C THR A 114 -6.33 -15.83 11.90
N THR A 115 -7.60 -15.70 12.30
CA THR A 115 -8.65 -15.11 11.45
C THR A 115 -8.34 -13.65 11.09
N ILE A 116 -7.82 -12.85 12.04
CA ILE A 116 -7.34 -11.50 11.73
C ILE A 116 -6.25 -11.54 10.65
N GLN A 117 -5.25 -12.39 10.82
CA GLN A 117 -4.12 -12.51 9.89
C GLN A 117 -4.60 -12.94 8.49
N VAL A 118 -5.52 -13.90 8.40
CA VAL A 118 -6.12 -14.34 7.11
C VAL A 118 -6.90 -13.20 6.46
N CYS A 119 -7.73 -12.48 7.22
CA CYS A 119 -8.47 -11.33 6.68
C CYS A 119 -7.51 -10.23 6.18
N VAL A 120 -6.39 -9.97 6.87
CA VAL A 120 -5.38 -9.03 6.37
C VAL A 120 -4.72 -9.51 5.08
N LEU A 121 -4.42 -10.81 4.97
CA LEU A 121 -3.87 -11.39 3.74
C LEU A 121 -4.87 -11.30 2.58
N LEU A 122 -6.15 -11.64 2.80
CA LEU A 122 -7.20 -11.53 1.79
C LEU A 122 -7.47 -10.07 1.38
N GLY A 123 -7.44 -9.15 2.34
CA GLY A 123 -7.52 -7.72 2.06
C GLY A 123 -6.33 -7.25 1.21
N ALA A 124 -5.10 -7.70 1.53
CA ALA A 124 -3.92 -7.38 0.73
C ALA A 124 -4.00 -7.97 -0.69
N ILE A 125 -4.56 -9.18 -0.86
CA ILE A 125 -4.83 -9.77 -2.17
C ILE A 125 -5.83 -8.89 -2.94
N ALA A 126 -6.92 -8.45 -2.29
CA ALA A 126 -7.90 -7.57 -2.90
C ALA A 126 -7.28 -6.22 -3.34
N VAL A 127 -6.39 -5.63 -2.52
CA VAL A 127 -5.63 -4.41 -2.89
C VAL A 127 -4.84 -4.62 -4.18
N VAL A 128 -4.07 -5.70 -4.26
CA VAL A 128 -3.18 -5.93 -5.42
C VAL A 128 -3.94 -6.33 -6.67
N ASP A 129 -5.13 -6.89 -6.52
CA ASP A 129 -6.03 -7.24 -7.62
C ASP A 129 -6.96 -6.08 -8.04
N GLY A 130 -6.89 -4.94 -7.33
CA GLY A 130 -7.68 -3.75 -7.64
C GLY A 130 -9.17 -3.91 -7.28
N ASN A 131 -9.49 -4.63 -6.21
CA ASN A 131 -10.85 -4.82 -5.70
C ASN A 131 -11.05 -4.10 -4.34
N PRO A 132 -11.35 -2.80 -4.35
CA PRO A 132 -11.49 -2.02 -3.12
C PRO A 132 -12.67 -2.42 -2.25
N ALA A 133 -13.73 -3.03 -2.81
CA ALA A 133 -14.87 -3.52 -2.04
C ALA A 133 -14.46 -4.70 -1.15
N SER A 134 -13.82 -5.71 -1.72
CA SER A 134 -13.31 -6.86 -0.96
C SER A 134 -12.21 -6.45 0.03
N GLU A 135 -11.32 -5.54 -0.37
CA GLU A 135 -10.32 -4.93 0.52
C GLU A 135 -10.97 -4.37 1.78
N THR A 136 -11.93 -3.47 1.60
CA THR A 136 -12.65 -2.80 2.70
C THR A 136 -13.36 -3.80 3.61
N ILE A 137 -14.01 -4.82 3.05
CA ILE A 137 -14.71 -5.84 3.82
C ILE A 137 -13.75 -6.63 4.70
N TYR A 138 -12.68 -7.20 4.11
CA TYR A 138 -11.74 -8.02 4.88
C TYR A 138 -11.00 -7.22 5.95
N TYR A 139 -10.55 -6.00 5.64
CA TYR A 139 -9.89 -5.15 6.64
C TYR A 139 -10.84 -4.72 7.75
N SER A 140 -12.12 -4.43 7.44
CA SER A 140 -13.13 -4.11 8.46
C SER A 140 -13.38 -5.27 9.41
N ILE A 141 -13.45 -6.50 8.90
CA ILE A 141 -13.58 -7.71 9.71
C ILE A 141 -12.36 -7.87 10.62
N ALA A 142 -11.14 -7.76 10.07
CA ALA A 142 -9.91 -7.86 10.85
C ALA A 142 -9.85 -6.82 11.98
N CYS A 143 -10.18 -5.55 11.69
CA CYS A 143 -10.25 -4.48 12.68
C CYS A 143 -11.27 -4.79 13.78
N ARG A 144 -12.46 -5.29 13.42
CA ARG A 144 -13.50 -5.60 14.39
C ARG A 144 -13.12 -6.77 15.29
N ILE A 145 -12.55 -7.84 14.74
CA ILE A 145 -12.08 -8.99 15.54
C ILE A 145 -10.95 -8.54 16.48
N ALA A 146 -9.99 -7.73 16.02
CA ALA A 146 -8.91 -7.22 16.87
C ALA A 146 -9.43 -6.38 18.05
N GLN A 147 -10.49 -5.59 17.84
CA GLN A 147 -11.15 -4.84 18.91
C GLN A 147 -11.88 -5.75 19.91
N LEU A 148 -12.60 -6.80 19.41
CA LEU A 148 -13.28 -7.78 20.25
C LEU A 148 -12.29 -8.53 21.15
N LEU A 149 -11.16 -8.94 20.61
CA LEU A 149 -10.10 -9.62 21.35
C LEU A 149 -9.32 -8.68 22.27
N LYS A 150 -9.49 -7.36 22.14
CA LYS A 150 -8.64 -6.34 22.79
C LYS A 150 -7.16 -6.64 22.55
N LEU A 151 -6.81 -6.93 21.31
CA LEU A 151 -5.58 -7.60 20.87
C LEU A 151 -4.30 -7.12 21.58
N PRO A 152 -4.02 -5.79 21.74
CA PRO A 152 -2.77 -5.34 22.37
C PRO A 152 -2.68 -5.67 23.88
N TYR A 153 -3.80 -5.97 24.50
CA TYR A 153 -3.92 -6.26 25.93
C TYR A 153 -4.21 -7.74 26.21
N CYS A 154 -4.34 -8.55 25.17
CA CYS A 154 -4.53 -9.98 25.30
C CYS A 154 -3.29 -10.59 25.97
N HIS A 155 -3.51 -11.24 27.09
CA HIS A 155 -2.42 -11.85 27.86
C HIS A 155 -1.91 -13.11 27.15
N THR A 156 -0.61 -13.18 26.91
CA THR A 156 0.07 -14.34 26.39
C THR A 156 1.26 -14.69 27.28
N GLU A 157 1.62 -15.96 27.34
CA GLU A 157 2.80 -16.41 28.06
C GLU A 157 4.10 -16.16 27.26
N SER A 158 3.98 -16.01 25.96
CA SER A 158 5.10 -15.81 25.03
C SER A 158 5.31 -14.33 24.72
N ARG A 159 6.52 -13.84 24.95
CA ARG A 159 6.91 -12.47 24.53
C ARG A 159 6.88 -12.30 23.01
N VAL A 160 7.12 -13.36 22.24
CA VAL A 160 7.01 -13.35 20.78
C VAL A 160 5.58 -13.11 20.38
N GLU A 161 4.62 -13.81 20.97
CA GLU A 161 3.18 -13.63 20.69
C GLU A 161 2.71 -12.22 21.08
N GLN A 162 3.14 -11.72 22.26
CA GLN A 162 2.80 -10.37 22.68
C GLN A 162 3.30 -9.33 21.67
N GLU A 163 4.50 -9.48 21.14
CA GLU A 163 5.02 -8.56 20.12
C GLU A 163 4.29 -8.74 18.77
N VAL A 164 3.89 -9.96 18.40
CA VAL A 164 3.03 -10.19 17.23
C VAL A 164 1.69 -9.47 17.40
N HIS A 165 1.05 -9.53 18.59
CA HIS A 165 -0.19 -8.80 18.86
C HIS A 165 -0.02 -7.29 18.70
N ILE A 166 1.09 -6.71 19.18
CA ILE A 166 1.41 -5.29 19.04
C ILE A 166 1.58 -4.93 17.55
N ARG A 167 2.32 -5.74 16.79
CA ARG A 167 2.58 -5.52 15.35
C ARG A 167 1.30 -5.63 14.52
N VAL A 168 0.48 -6.63 14.77
CA VAL A 168 -0.82 -6.80 14.11
C VAL A 168 -1.75 -5.63 14.41
N TRP A 169 -1.82 -5.18 15.67
CA TRP A 169 -2.62 -4.00 16.02
C TRP A 169 -2.19 -2.75 15.25
N TRP A 170 -0.89 -2.45 15.23
CA TRP A 170 -0.39 -1.28 14.52
C TRP A 170 -0.49 -1.42 12.99
N THR A 171 -0.35 -2.65 12.47
CA THR A 171 -0.65 -2.95 11.07
C THR A 171 -2.08 -2.57 10.73
N LEU A 172 -3.06 -2.98 11.54
CA LEU A 172 -4.46 -2.64 11.33
C LEU A 172 -4.72 -1.13 11.41
N CYS A 173 -4.08 -0.43 12.35
CA CYS A 173 -4.18 1.03 12.42
C CYS A 173 -3.64 1.71 11.15
N MET A 174 -2.53 1.24 10.58
CA MET A 174 -1.95 1.79 9.36
C MET A 174 -2.81 1.48 8.14
N ILE A 175 -3.25 0.23 7.99
CA ILE A 175 -4.12 -0.21 6.89
C ILE A 175 -5.43 0.56 6.91
N ASP A 176 -6.04 0.76 8.08
CA ASP A 176 -7.31 1.47 8.22
C ASP A 176 -7.20 2.93 7.76
N VAL A 177 -6.06 3.60 8.01
CA VAL A 177 -5.83 4.97 7.50
C VAL A 177 -5.78 4.97 5.97
N TRP A 178 -5.06 4.05 5.35
CA TRP A 178 -4.92 4.00 3.91
C TRP A 178 -6.22 3.58 3.22
N SER A 179 -6.81 2.47 3.66
CA SER A 179 -8.01 1.90 3.04
C SER A 179 -9.22 2.83 3.20
N SER A 180 -9.50 3.31 4.43
CA SER A 180 -10.63 4.21 4.68
C SER A 180 -10.52 5.53 3.91
N THR A 181 -9.30 6.08 3.79
CA THR A 181 -9.09 7.31 3.00
C THR A 181 -9.34 7.03 1.52
N GLY A 182 -8.86 5.90 1.00
CA GLY A 182 -9.00 5.52 -0.41
C GLY A 182 -10.44 5.32 -0.85
N VAL A 183 -11.35 4.95 0.05
CA VAL A 183 -12.80 4.75 -0.24
C VAL A 183 -13.70 5.79 0.45
N ARG A 184 -13.14 6.77 1.14
CA ARG A 184 -13.86 7.81 1.90
C ARG A 184 -14.84 7.28 2.96
N LEU A 185 -14.45 6.22 3.65
CA LEU A 185 -15.19 5.67 4.78
C LEU A 185 -14.60 6.14 6.12
N PRO A 186 -15.41 6.18 7.19
CA PRO A 186 -14.88 6.45 8.53
C PRO A 186 -13.86 5.40 8.96
N ARG A 187 -12.78 5.84 9.60
CA ARG A 187 -11.80 4.93 10.19
C ARG A 187 -12.40 4.13 11.35
N LEU A 188 -12.02 2.86 11.43
CA LEU A 188 -12.47 1.92 12.46
C LEU A 188 -11.51 1.87 13.65
N MET A 189 -10.22 2.10 13.40
CA MET A 189 -9.17 1.99 14.40
C MET A 189 -8.79 3.36 14.96
N THR A 190 -8.79 3.46 16.29
CA THR A 190 -8.31 4.66 16.97
C THR A 190 -6.98 4.35 17.66
N PRO A 191 -5.86 4.97 17.24
CA PRO A 191 -4.59 4.80 17.91
C PRO A 191 -4.67 5.20 19.38
N GLN A 192 -4.33 4.28 20.28
CA GLN A 192 -4.33 4.55 21.72
C GLN A 192 -2.91 4.84 22.19
N PRO A 193 -2.68 5.92 22.97
CA PRO A 193 -1.33 6.37 23.33
C PRO A 193 -0.59 5.42 24.28
N ASN A 194 -1.31 4.57 25.01
CA ASN A 194 -0.76 3.61 25.97
C ASN A 194 -0.37 2.26 25.36
N ILE A 195 -0.66 2.02 24.07
CA ILE A 195 -0.18 0.83 23.37
C ILE A 195 1.29 1.04 22.99
N PRO A 196 2.19 0.12 23.41
CA PRO A 196 3.60 0.25 23.05
C PRO A 196 3.79 0.14 21.53
N LEU A 197 4.73 0.91 20.98
CA LEU A 197 5.16 0.79 19.60
C LEU A 197 5.89 -0.56 19.38
N PRO A 198 5.98 -1.07 18.14
CA PRO A 198 6.77 -2.26 17.82
C PRO A 198 8.22 -2.15 18.30
N MET A 199 8.81 -3.24 18.75
CA MET A 199 10.23 -3.28 19.09
C MET A 199 11.11 -3.37 17.83
N ASN A 200 12.40 -3.11 18.01
CA ASN A 200 13.39 -3.22 16.93
C ASN A 200 13.33 -4.59 16.23
N GLU A 201 13.39 -4.58 14.90
CA GLU A 201 13.19 -5.75 14.03
C GLU A 201 14.25 -6.82 14.27
N ALA A 202 15.53 -6.43 14.42
CA ALA A 202 16.60 -7.38 14.67
C ALA A 202 16.41 -8.06 16.03
N ILE A 203 15.99 -7.33 17.06
CA ILE A 203 15.68 -7.93 18.38
C ILE A 203 14.52 -8.91 18.24
N PHE A 204 13.44 -8.52 17.54
CA PHE A 204 12.27 -9.37 17.35
C PHE A 204 12.62 -10.67 16.61
N LEU A 205 13.37 -10.59 15.51
CA LEU A 205 13.77 -11.75 14.72
C LEU A 205 14.67 -12.76 15.47
N HIS A 206 15.42 -12.29 16.48
CA HIS A 206 16.27 -13.16 17.31
C HIS A 206 15.57 -13.73 18.55
N MET A 207 14.30 -13.38 18.79
CA MET A 207 13.54 -13.96 19.89
C MET A 207 13.22 -15.43 19.64
N ASN A 208 13.08 -16.20 20.73
CA ASN A 208 12.71 -17.61 20.67
C ASN A 208 11.43 -17.86 21.51
N ARG A 209 10.45 -18.56 20.94
CA ARG A 209 9.22 -18.98 21.64
C ARG A 209 9.50 -19.80 22.92
N ALA A 210 10.52 -20.66 22.89
CA ALA A 210 10.85 -21.56 23.98
C ALA A 210 11.53 -20.86 25.16
N GLN A 211 12.06 -19.65 24.96
CA GLN A 211 12.67 -18.86 26.03
C GLN A 211 11.55 -18.11 26.78
N GLY A 212 11.03 -18.73 27.83
CA GLY A 212 10.26 -18.02 28.85
C GLY A 212 11.02 -16.79 29.32
N HIS A 213 10.51 -16.01 30.23
CA HIS A 213 10.97 -14.71 30.72
C HIS A 213 12.52 -14.58 30.88
N THR A 214 13.25 -14.50 29.75
CA THR A 214 14.68 -14.17 29.72
C THR A 214 14.93 -12.69 30.06
N PRO A 215 16.16 -12.32 30.47
CA PRO A 215 16.47 -11.00 30.99
C PRO A 215 15.97 -9.89 30.06
N LYS A 216 15.53 -8.79 30.66
CA LYS A 216 14.93 -7.61 29.99
C LYS A 216 15.91 -7.00 28.97
N VAL A 217 15.97 -7.60 27.78
CA VAL A 217 16.58 -6.90 26.63
C VAL A 217 15.69 -5.68 26.36
N PRO A 218 16.22 -4.46 26.38
CA PRO A 218 15.46 -3.28 26.02
C PRO A 218 14.83 -3.47 24.64
N ALA A 219 13.56 -3.10 24.52
CA ALA A 219 12.84 -3.27 23.25
C ALA A 219 13.34 -2.38 22.11
N ASP A 220 14.16 -1.38 22.45
CA ASP A 220 14.70 -0.36 21.54
C ASP A 220 13.69 0.12 20.47
N ARG A 221 12.56 0.61 20.95
CA ARG A 221 11.45 1.03 20.08
C ARG A 221 11.78 2.25 19.24
N ALA A 222 12.74 3.07 19.67
CA ALA A 222 13.19 4.25 18.94
C ALA A 222 13.91 3.89 17.64
N SER A 223 14.65 2.76 17.62
CA SER A 223 15.37 2.24 16.46
C SER A 223 14.56 1.20 15.65
N SER A 224 13.26 1.03 15.91
CA SER A 224 12.38 0.18 15.10
C SER A 224 11.88 0.94 13.88
N LEU A 225 12.14 0.40 12.68
CA LEU A 225 11.65 0.94 11.42
C LEU A 225 10.11 0.93 11.37
N LEU A 226 9.48 -0.14 11.83
CA LEU A 226 8.03 -0.25 11.89
C LEU A 226 7.42 0.75 12.88
N ALA A 227 8.06 0.97 14.04
CA ALA A 227 7.61 1.99 14.99
C ALA A 227 7.67 3.39 14.36
N GLN A 228 8.71 3.70 13.59
CA GLN A 228 8.82 4.96 12.88
C GLN A 228 7.77 5.09 11.75
N MET A 229 7.43 4.00 11.06
CA MET A 229 6.32 3.99 10.09
C MET A 229 4.99 4.28 10.78
N VAL A 230 4.73 3.72 11.96
CA VAL A 230 3.51 4.02 12.75
C VAL A 230 3.44 5.50 13.12
N LEU A 231 4.55 6.09 13.56
CA LEU A 231 4.60 7.53 13.90
C LEU A 231 4.34 8.40 12.68
N LEU A 232 4.95 8.09 11.54
CA LEU A 232 4.69 8.78 10.27
C LEU A 232 3.25 8.64 9.82
N ASN A 233 2.66 7.45 9.94
CA ASN A 233 1.29 7.22 9.52
C ASN A 233 0.26 8.06 10.32
N ARG A 234 0.56 8.40 11.57
CA ARG A 234 -0.24 9.36 12.35
C ARG A 234 -0.22 10.76 11.72
N ILE A 235 0.94 11.19 11.23
CA ILE A 235 1.07 12.48 10.54
C ILE A 235 0.32 12.44 9.20
N LEU A 236 0.42 11.33 8.45
CA LEU A 236 -0.36 11.13 7.21
C LEU A 236 -1.86 11.26 7.46
N CYS A 237 -2.36 10.66 8.55
CA CYS A 237 -3.77 10.76 8.92
C CYS A 237 -4.22 12.23 9.02
N GLU A 238 -3.45 13.06 9.73
CA GLU A 238 -3.74 14.49 9.86
C GLU A 238 -3.61 15.25 8.54
N ILE A 239 -2.63 14.89 7.69
CA ILE A 239 -2.45 15.48 6.35
C ILE A 239 -3.65 15.16 5.45
N ASN A 240 -4.12 13.91 5.44
CA ASN A 240 -5.27 13.50 4.65
C ASN A 240 -6.54 14.23 5.10
N ASP A 241 -6.81 14.27 6.41
CA ASP A 241 -7.96 14.97 6.97
C ASP A 241 -7.93 16.47 6.59
N PHE A 242 -6.76 17.10 6.70
CA PHE A 242 -6.57 18.49 6.27
C PHE A 242 -6.83 18.69 4.77
N ASN A 243 -6.27 17.84 3.90
CA ASN A 243 -6.42 17.97 2.46
C ASN A 243 -7.88 17.79 2.02
N ILE A 244 -8.59 16.80 2.60
CA ILE A 244 -10.02 16.57 2.33
C ILE A 244 -10.84 17.79 2.78
N GLN A 245 -10.64 18.25 4.02
CA GLN A 245 -11.36 19.41 4.56
C GLN A 245 -11.10 20.68 3.74
N ALA A 246 -9.84 20.91 3.34
CA ALA A 246 -9.46 22.10 2.56
C ALA A 246 -10.05 22.10 1.14
N ALA A 247 -10.36 20.93 0.56
CA ALA A 247 -11.01 20.85 -0.74
C ALA A 247 -12.54 20.96 -0.67
N GLU A 248 -13.14 20.59 0.46
CA GLU A 248 -14.60 20.61 0.66
C GLU A 248 -15.12 21.94 1.22
N SER A 249 -14.30 22.64 1.97
CA SER A 249 -14.66 23.90 2.64
C SER A 249 -13.71 25.03 2.25
N THR A 250 -14.25 26.23 2.19
CA THR A 250 -13.43 27.46 2.16
C THR A 250 -12.83 27.69 3.53
N LEU A 251 -11.72 27.00 3.84
CA LEU A 251 -10.97 27.28 5.05
C LEU A 251 -10.45 28.73 5.01
N ASP A 252 -10.50 29.40 6.14
CA ASP A 252 -9.83 30.68 6.30
C ASP A 252 -8.32 30.57 5.98
N PRO A 253 -7.78 31.46 5.12
CA PRO A 253 -6.37 31.41 4.73
C PRO A 253 -5.38 31.40 5.91
N ALA A 254 -5.68 32.12 7.00
CA ALA A 254 -4.82 32.15 8.18
C ALA A 254 -4.81 30.78 8.91
N SER A 255 -5.96 30.15 9.07
CA SER A 255 -6.10 28.80 9.64
C SER A 255 -5.39 27.77 8.78
N THR A 256 -5.53 27.85 7.47
CA THR A 256 -4.83 26.99 6.51
C THR A 256 -3.32 27.08 6.67
N THR A 257 -2.76 28.29 6.70
CA THR A 257 -1.31 28.51 6.85
C THR A 257 -0.79 27.99 8.19
N THR A 258 -1.52 28.20 9.27
CA THR A 258 -1.17 27.71 10.60
C THR A 258 -1.15 26.18 10.64
N THR A 259 -2.14 25.52 10.07
CA THR A 259 -2.21 24.05 10.01
C THR A 259 -1.07 23.47 9.20
N ILE A 260 -0.77 24.02 8.02
CA ILE A 260 0.35 23.58 7.17
C ILE A 260 1.67 23.74 7.91
N SER A 261 1.90 24.89 8.56
CA SER A 261 3.11 25.12 9.34
C SER A 261 3.25 24.11 10.49
N SER A 262 2.16 23.81 11.19
CA SER A 262 2.14 22.79 12.25
C SER A 262 2.49 21.39 11.70
N LEU A 263 1.87 20.97 10.60
CA LEU A 263 2.13 19.65 9.97
C LEU A 263 3.55 19.57 9.39
N SER A 264 4.05 20.67 8.78
CA SER A 264 5.45 20.77 8.33
C SER A 264 6.42 20.55 9.49
N ASN A 265 6.17 21.24 10.62
CA ASN A 265 6.99 21.09 11.82
C ASN A 265 6.94 19.66 12.38
N LYS A 266 5.79 18.97 12.31
CA LYS A 266 5.70 17.57 12.74
C LYS A 266 6.56 16.66 11.88
N LEU A 267 6.56 16.82 10.55
CA LEU A 267 7.41 16.05 9.64
C LEU A 267 8.90 16.36 9.86
N ASP A 268 9.25 17.64 9.97
CA ASP A 268 10.63 18.09 10.18
C ASP A 268 11.17 17.59 11.54
N ASN A 269 10.35 17.67 12.60
CA ASN A 269 10.70 17.18 13.94
C ASN A 269 10.84 15.65 13.96
N TRP A 270 9.96 14.92 13.29
CA TRP A 270 10.09 13.46 13.17
C TRP A 270 11.44 13.09 12.56
N PHE A 271 11.81 13.72 11.45
CA PHE A 271 13.10 13.47 10.79
C PHE A 271 14.29 13.83 11.69
N ALA A 272 14.24 15.00 12.35
CA ALA A 272 15.31 15.47 13.24
C ALA A 272 15.52 14.59 14.47
N GLN A 273 14.46 13.90 14.95
CA GLN A 273 14.51 13.04 16.12
C GLN A 273 14.95 11.61 15.81
N LEU A 274 15.08 11.25 14.53
CA LEU A 274 15.56 9.91 14.16
C LEU A 274 16.99 9.69 14.68
N PRO A 275 17.29 8.49 15.21
CA PRO A 275 18.66 8.08 15.48
C PRO A 275 19.55 8.22 14.22
N GLY A 276 20.80 8.64 14.38
CA GLY A 276 21.70 8.92 13.25
C GLY A 276 21.89 7.73 12.27
N HIS A 277 21.84 6.49 12.79
CA HIS A 277 21.91 5.28 11.97
C HIS A 277 20.63 5.01 11.14
N MET A 278 19.55 5.74 11.39
CA MET A 278 18.28 5.64 10.64
C MET A 278 18.11 6.76 9.59
N HIS A 279 19.02 7.76 9.55
CA HIS A 279 18.92 8.82 8.54
C HIS A 279 19.11 8.28 7.12
N ASP A 280 18.45 8.92 6.13
CA ASP A 280 18.57 8.62 4.71
C ASP A 280 19.98 8.93 4.19
N THR A 281 20.84 7.95 4.34
CA THR A 281 22.20 7.97 3.78
C THR A 281 22.51 6.63 3.11
N ARG A 282 23.36 6.64 2.08
CA ARG A 282 23.80 5.40 1.43
C ARG A 282 24.46 4.42 2.40
N ALA A 283 25.20 4.92 3.39
CA ALA A 283 25.83 4.09 4.42
C ALA A 283 24.81 3.35 5.28
N ASN A 284 23.76 4.04 5.69
CA ASN A 284 22.66 3.43 6.47
C ASN A 284 21.84 2.43 5.62
N LEU A 285 21.57 2.76 4.35
CA LEU A 285 20.91 1.82 3.43
C LEU A 285 21.71 0.51 3.29
N LEU A 286 23.03 0.59 3.12
CA LEU A 286 23.92 -0.57 3.07
C LEU A 286 23.92 -1.34 4.40
N SER A 287 23.93 -0.63 5.53
CA SER A 287 23.86 -1.24 6.86
C SER A 287 22.55 -2.01 7.08
N PHE A 288 21.40 -1.42 6.71
CA PHE A 288 20.11 -2.11 6.79
C PHE A 288 20.00 -3.26 5.77
N SER A 289 20.58 -3.09 4.58
CA SER A 289 20.68 -4.19 3.59
C SER A 289 21.37 -5.41 4.17
N SER A 290 22.52 -5.24 4.83
CA SER A 290 23.28 -6.34 5.44
C SER A 290 22.53 -7.06 6.57
N GLN A 291 21.52 -6.41 7.15
CA GLN A 291 20.64 -6.97 8.19
C GLN A 291 19.36 -7.60 7.61
N GLY A 292 19.17 -7.59 6.28
CA GLY A 292 17.92 -8.02 5.62
C GLY A 292 16.74 -7.04 5.80
N LEU A 293 17.00 -5.81 6.25
CA LEU A 293 16.00 -4.78 6.52
C LEU A 293 16.00 -3.64 5.50
N GLY A 294 16.79 -3.77 4.42
CA GLY A 294 16.96 -2.71 3.43
C GLY A 294 15.66 -2.27 2.77
N GLN A 295 14.79 -3.19 2.38
CA GLN A 295 13.47 -2.86 1.80
C GLN A 295 12.57 -2.15 2.79
N LEU A 296 12.59 -2.51 4.08
CA LEU A 296 11.80 -1.84 5.11
C LEU A 296 12.32 -0.42 5.37
N PHE A 297 13.63 -0.22 5.35
CA PHE A 297 14.25 1.10 5.41
C PHE A 297 13.81 1.99 4.23
N VAL A 298 13.83 1.44 3.02
CA VAL A 298 13.33 2.14 1.82
C VAL A 298 11.85 2.48 1.98
N ALA A 299 11.01 1.53 2.41
CA ALA A 299 9.58 1.76 2.59
C ALA A 299 9.28 2.89 3.58
N LEU A 300 10.04 3.00 4.67
CA LEU A 300 9.93 4.10 5.63
C LEU A 300 10.13 5.46 4.94
N TYR A 301 11.18 5.60 4.13
CA TYR A 301 11.49 6.86 3.44
C TYR A 301 10.56 7.16 2.25
N LEU A 302 10.05 6.12 1.57
CA LEU A 302 8.97 6.32 0.58
C LEU A 302 7.74 6.92 1.25
N GLY A 303 7.39 6.47 2.46
CA GLY A 303 6.32 7.08 3.26
C GLY A 303 6.62 8.55 3.60
N TYR A 304 7.77 8.83 4.19
CA TYR A 304 8.15 10.18 4.57
C TYR A 304 8.12 11.16 3.40
N TYR A 305 8.74 10.81 2.29
CA TYR A 305 8.79 11.67 1.10
C TYR A 305 7.43 11.80 0.42
N HIS A 306 6.61 10.75 0.41
CA HIS A 306 5.25 10.83 -0.10
C HIS A 306 4.38 11.76 0.75
N TYR A 307 4.45 11.67 2.08
CA TYR A 307 3.64 12.52 2.99
C TYR A 307 4.02 13.99 2.88
N GLY A 308 5.30 14.30 2.67
CA GLY A 308 5.73 15.66 2.36
C GLY A 308 5.14 16.17 1.04
N GLN A 309 5.12 15.35 -0.01
CA GLN A 309 4.44 15.72 -1.25
C GLN A 309 2.97 16.00 -1.03
N MET A 310 2.25 15.11 -0.30
CA MET A 310 0.82 15.26 0.01
C MET A 310 0.52 16.57 0.74
N LEU A 311 1.37 16.97 1.69
CA LEU A 311 1.20 18.21 2.45
C LEU A 311 1.44 19.45 1.61
N PHE A 312 2.49 19.44 0.77
CA PHE A 312 2.94 20.62 0.05
C PHE A 312 2.45 20.71 -1.40
N TYR A 313 1.69 19.72 -1.89
CA TYR A 313 1.27 19.63 -3.29
C TYR A 313 0.51 20.88 -3.78
N ARG A 314 -0.35 21.45 -2.95
CA ARG A 314 -1.14 22.63 -3.25
C ARG A 314 -0.30 23.85 -3.67
N PHE A 315 0.91 23.95 -3.14
CA PHE A 315 1.80 25.08 -3.43
C PHE A 315 2.36 25.03 -4.85
N LEU A 316 2.31 23.91 -5.55
CA LEU A 316 2.69 23.83 -6.96
C LEU A 316 1.79 24.73 -7.84
N HIS A 317 0.49 24.83 -7.51
CA HIS A 317 -0.43 25.73 -8.20
C HIS A 317 -0.31 27.16 -7.70
N GLU A 318 -0.16 27.36 -6.41
CA GLU A 318 -0.04 28.68 -5.80
C GLU A 318 1.27 29.38 -6.25
N ASP A 319 2.37 28.62 -6.44
CA ASP A 319 3.65 29.12 -6.95
C ASP A 319 3.55 29.76 -8.35
N LEU A 320 2.63 29.28 -9.18
CA LEU A 320 2.37 29.85 -10.50
C LEU A 320 1.64 31.20 -10.47
N ARG A 321 1.01 31.55 -9.35
CA ARG A 321 0.15 32.73 -9.18
C ARG A 321 0.67 33.76 -8.19
N SER A 322 1.62 33.37 -7.35
CA SER A 322 2.11 34.17 -6.23
C SER A 322 3.62 34.21 -6.19
N THR A 323 4.17 35.39 -5.97
CA THR A 323 5.61 35.59 -5.70
C THR A 323 5.93 35.57 -4.19
N SER A 324 5.03 35.04 -3.36
CA SER A 324 5.24 34.97 -1.90
C SER A 324 6.43 34.07 -1.59
N PRO A 325 7.40 34.51 -0.78
CA PRO A 325 8.53 33.69 -0.37
C PRO A 325 8.11 32.39 0.35
N LEU A 326 7.00 32.42 1.10
CA LEU A 326 6.49 31.26 1.80
C LEU A 326 5.91 30.22 0.82
N THR A 327 5.18 30.67 -0.21
CA THR A 327 4.66 29.80 -1.26
C THR A 327 5.79 29.10 -2.00
N ASN A 328 6.80 29.85 -2.42
CA ASN A 328 7.99 29.30 -3.08
C ASN A 328 8.74 28.30 -2.18
N PHE A 329 8.84 28.59 -0.89
CA PHE A 329 9.49 27.69 0.08
C PHE A 329 8.76 26.32 0.13
N TYR A 330 7.43 26.30 0.26
CA TYR A 330 6.68 25.05 0.32
C TYR A 330 6.59 24.33 -1.04
N ALA A 331 6.51 25.08 -2.15
CA ALA A 331 6.57 24.48 -3.49
C ALA A 331 7.92 23.78 -3.71
N ASN A 332 9.02 24.38 -3.28
CA ASN A 332 10.34 23.75 -3.33
C ASN A 332 10.46 22.53 -2.42
N LYS A 333 9.87 22.56 -1.19
CA LYS A 333 9.77 21.38 -0.34
C LYS A 333 9.03 20.23 -1.06
N CYS A 334 7.91 20.52 -1.75
CA CYS A 334 7.19 19.51 -2.52
C CYS A 334 8.08 18.88 -3.61
N LYS A 335 8.77 19.72 -4.37
CA LYS A 335 9.69 19.29 -5.44
C LYS A 335 10.86 18.47 -4.88
N ASP A 336 11.45 18.88 -3.75
CA ASP A 336 12.54 18.15 -3.09
C ASP A 336 12.09 16.77 -2.60
N HIS A 337 10.94 16.68 -1.92
CA HIS A 337 10.37 15.40 -1.51
C HIS A 337 10.12 14.46 -2.71
N ALA A 338 9.62 14.97 -3.84
CA ALA A 338 9.40 14.15 -5.03
C ALA A 338 10.71 13.65 -5.66
N VAL A 339 11.73 14.51 -5.69
CA VAL A 339 13.07 14.13 -6.17
C VAL A 339 13.68 13.06 -5.30
N ARG A 340 13.67 13.25 -3.97
CA ARG A 340 14.24 12.28 -3.02
C ARG A 340 13.50 10.95 -3.00
N LEU A 341 12.17 10.95 -3.19
CA LEU A 341 11.41 9.72 -3.37
C LEU A 341 11.90 8.92 -4.57
N CYS A 342 12.07 9.58 -5.72
CA CYS A 342 12.59 8.94 -6.93
C CYS A 342 14.02 8.40 -6.69
N GLU A 343 14.90 9.20 -6.11
CA GLU A 343 16.29 8.82 -5.83
C GLU A 343 16.40 7.65 -4.84
N MET A 344 15.52 7.60 -3.82
CA MET A 344 15.44 6.46 -2.90
C MET A 344 15.09 5.17 -3.63
N ILE A 345 14.08 5.18 -4.52
CA ILE A 345 13.74 4.02 -5.35
C ILE A 345 14.92 3.62 -6.25
N TYR A 346 15.60 4.60 -6.85
CA TYR A 346 16.73 4.31 -7.74
C TYR A 346 17.90 3.68 -6.97
N SER A 347 18.23 4.25 -5.81
CA SER A 347 19.30 3.73 -4.94
C SER A 347 18.96 2.33 -4.42
N SER A 348 17.69 2.04 -4.16
CA SER A 348 17.26 0.72 -3.72
C SER A 348 17.50 -0.38 -4.76
N GLN A 349 17.42 -0.06 -6.05
CA GLN A 349 17.69 -1.00 -7.13
C GLN A 349 19.19 -1.31 -7.29
N GLU A 350 20.06 -0.43 -6.82
CA GLU A 350 21.51 -0.57 -6.88
C GLU A 350 22.10 -1.35 -5.71
N VAL A 351 21.34 -1.48 -4.60
CA VAL A 351 21.81 -2.16 -3.38
C VAL A 351 21.10 -3.50 -3.25
N PRO A 352 21.85 -4.63 -3.17
CA PRO A 352 21.26 -5.94 -3.02
C PRO A 352 20.30 -6.02 -1.81
N GLY A 353 19.17 -6.66 -1.98
CA GLY A 353 18.17 -6.81 -0.89
C GLY A 353 17.41 -5.54 -0.52
N CYS A 354 17.50 -4.46 -1.32
CA CYS A 354 16.77 -3.22 -1.08
C CYS A 354 15.69 -2.93 -2.12
N ASP A 355 15.69 -3.63 -3.26
CA ASP A 355 14.74 -3.39 -4.35
C ASP A 355 13.28 -3.58 -3.90
N VAL A 356 12.48 -2.53 -4.01
CA VAL A 356 11.09 -2.51 -3.54
C VAL A 356 10.14 -2.83 -4.67
N LEU A 357 9.47 -3.98 -4.56
CA LEU A 357 8.57 -4.51 -5.59
C LEU A 357 7.11 -4.55 -5.13
N TYR A 358 6.75 -4.00 -3.98
CA TYR A 358 5.36 -4.00 -3.52
C TYR A 358 4.51 -2.94 -4.26
N ASN A 359 3.21 -3.21 -4.38
CA ASN A 359 2.29 -2.47 -5.25
C ASN A 359 2.18 -0.97 -4.96
N MET A 360 2.26 -0.54 -3.68
CA MET A 360 2.13 0.87 -3.29
C MET A 360 3.23 1.77 -3.86
N VAL A 361 4.39 1.19 -4.25
CA VAL A 361 5.44 1.92 -4.99
C VAL A 361 4.87 2.55 -6.26
N GLY A 362 3.94 1.88 -6.93
CA GLY A 362 3.27 2.43 -8.12
C GLY A 362 2.53 3.72 -7.83
N HIS A 363 1.70 3.74 -6.78
CA HIS A 363 0.94 4.93 -6.39
C HIS A 363 1.86 6.11 -6.03
N VAL A 364 2.81 5.90 -5.11
CA VAL A 364 3.69 6.99 -4.66
C VAL A 364 4.56 7.53 -5.79
N LEU A 365 4.95 6.66 -6.73
CA LEU A 365 5.74 7.04 -7.90
C LEU A 365 4.91 7.81 -8.94
N VAL A 366 3.62 7.51 -9.10
CA VAL A 366 2.70 8.30 -9.93
C VAL A 366 2.58 9.72 -9.37
N ILE A 367 2.40 9.89 -8.06
CA ILE A 367 2.35 11.21 -7.45
C ILE A 367 3.68 11.97 -7.65
N ALA A 368 4.82 11.34 -7.38
CA ALA A 368 6.12 11.96 -7.63
C ALA A 368 6.31 12.33 -9.11
N SER A 369 5.80 11.52 -10.04
CA SER A 369 5.85 11.82 -11.47
C SER A 369 5.04 13.05 -11.85
N THR A 370 3.90 13.32 -11.21
CA THR A 370 3.15 14.56 -11.46
C THR A 370 3.91 15.81 -11.02
N VAL A 371 4.70 15.72 -9.94
CA VAL A 371 5.59 16.82 -9.51
C VAL A 371 6.75 17.01 -10.49
N GLN A 372 7.29 15.93 -11.08
CA GLN A 372 8.28 16.04 -12.15
C GLN A 372 7.67 16.65 -13.42
N ILE A 373 6.40 16.34 -13.76
CA ILE A 373 5.67 16.99 -14.86
C ILE A 373 5.55 18.50 -14.60
N HIS A 374 5.24 18.91 -13.37
CA HIS A 374 5.25 20.33 -13.01
C HIS A 374 6.62 20.98 -13.30
N THR A 375 7.69 20.35 -12.85
CA THR A 375 9.05 20.87 -13.11
C THR A 375 9.39 20.90 -14.60
N LEU A 376 8.91 19.92 -15.39
CA LEU A 376 9.10 19.88 -16.84
C LEU A 376 8.37 21.05 -17.55
N LEU A 377 7.19 21.43 -17.05
CA LEU A 377 6.34 22.47 -17.66
C LEU A 377 6.76 23.89 -17.26
N PHE A 378 7.20 24.10 -16.03
CA PHE A 378 7.42 25.42 -15.43
C PHE A 378 8.85 25.66 -14.90
N GLY A 379 9.70 24.64 -14.95
CA GLY A 379 11.10 24.76 -14.55
C GLY A 379 11.97 25.34 -15.66
N GLU A 380 13.22 25.62 -15.34
CA GLU A 380 14.20 26.19 -16.27
C GLU A 380 15.53 25.42 -16.21
N GLY A 381 16.29 25.50 -17.29
CA GLY A 381 17.64 25.01 -17.34
C GLY A 381 17.80 23.51 -17.05
N GLU A 382 18.77 23.19 -16.20
CA GLU A 382 19.14 21.82 -15.85
C GLU A 382 17.99 21.06 -15.14
N SER A 383 17.14 21.75 -14.38
CA SER A 383 16.04 21.12 -13.67
C SER A 383 15.06 20.41 -14.59
N VAL A 384 14.82 20.96 -15.79
CA VAL A 384 13.95 20.38 -16.84
C VAL A 384 14.55 19.09 -17.39
N VAL A 385 15.85 19.08 -17.64
CA VAL A 385 16.58 17.89 -18.15
C VAL A 385 16.51 16.75 -17.13
N LEU A 386 16.77 17.06 -15.86
CA LEU A 386 16.71 16.09 -14.77
C LEU A 386 15.28 15.56 -14.53
N ALA A 387 14.28 16.43 -14.60
CA ALA A 387 12.87 16.02 -14.46
C ALA A 387 12.45 15.05 -15.58
N ARG A 388 12.88 15.31 -16.82
CA ARG A 388 12.63 14.40 -17.96
C ARG A 388 13.28 13.03 -17.71
N GLY A 389 14.54 12.98 -17.33
CA GLY A 389 15.23 11.73 -17.03
C GLY A 389 14.57 10.93 -15.91
N ARG A 390 14.06 11.63 -14.85
CA ARG A 390 13.30 10.98 -13.79
C ARG A 390 11.97 10.41 -14.29
N LEU A 391 11.22 11.13 -15.14
CA LEU A 391 9.97 10.63 -15.72
C LEU A 391 10.19 9.38 -16.56
N GLU A 392 11.23 9.34 -17.39
CA GLU A 392 11.59 8.18 -18.19
C GLU A 392 11.91 6.97 -17.29
N ARG A 393 12.72 7.16 -16.26
CA ARG A 393 13.08 6.09 -15.31
C ARG A 393 11.86 5.63 -14.49
N ASN A 394 11.02 6.56 -14.02
CA ASN A 394 9.78 6.23 -13.31
C ASN A 394 8.85 5.37 -14.18
N PHE A 395 8.69 5.71 -15.45
CA PHE A 395 7.87 4.95 -16.38
C PHE A 395 8.40 3.52 -16.57
N CYS A 396 9.71 3.33 -16.67
CA CYS A 396 10.32 2.00 -16.73
C CYS A 396 10.00 1.18 -15.46
N ILE A 397 10.08 1.80 -14.29
CA ILE A 397 9.79 1.14 -13.00
C ILE A 397 8.29 0.77 -12.91
N LEU A 398 7.39 1.69 -13.26
CA LEU A 398 5.95 1.43 -13.30
C LEU A 398 5.62 0.28 -14.25
N THR A 399 6.24 0.23 -15.43
CA THR A 399 6.07 -0.85 -16.40
C THR A 399 6.57 -2.20 -15.85
N ARG A 400 7.68 -2.21 -15.11
CA ARG A 400 8.20 -3.41 -14.44
C ARG A 400 7.23 -3.90 -13.38
N LEU A 401 6.74 -3.01 -12.49
CA LEU A 401 5.80 -3.35 -11.42
C LEU A 401 4.45 -3.83 -11.98
N ARG A 402 3.99 -3.26 -13.09
CA ARG A 402 2.76 -3.65 -13.78
C ARG A 402 2.74 -5.13 -14.17
N ARG A 403 3.90 -5.74 -14.44
CA ARG A 403 4.00 -7.18 -14.73
C ARG A 403 3.68 -8.07 -13.54
N LEU A 404 3.75 -7.52 -12.32
CA LEU A 404 3.51 -8.24 -11.07
C LEU A 404 2.13 -7.97 -10.51
N TRP A 405 1.63 -6.74 -10.65
CA TRP A 405 0.48 -6.25 -9.90
C TRP A 405 -0.62 -5.70 -10.79
N PRO A 406 -1.83 -6.31 -10.81
CA PRO A 406 -2.99 -5.78 -11.57
C PRO A 406 -3.33 -4.32 -11.23
N THR A 407 -3.29 -3.94 -9.95
CA THR A 407 -3.57 -2.57 -9.49
C THR A 407 -2.70 -1.50 -10.17
N LEU A 408 -1.56 -1.87 -10.76
CA LEU A 408 -0.72 -0.92 -11.53
C LEU A 408 -1.37 -0.48 -12.84
N ASP A 409 -2.37 -1.20 -13.36
CA ASP A 409 -3.17 -0.73 -14.49
C ASP A 409 -3.91 0.55 -14.10
N VAL A 410 -4.53 0.57 -12.91
CA VAL A 410 -5.18 1.76 -12.34
C VAL A 410 -4.17 2.90 -12.14
N CYS A 411 -2.97 2.62 -11.65
CA CYS A 411 -1.91 3.64 -11.50
C CYS A 411 -1.54 4.27 -12.86
N MET A 412 -1.45 3.48 -13.92
CA MET A 412 -1.15 3.96 -15.28
C MET A 412 -2.31 4.79 -15.85
N GLU A 413 -3.55 4.37 -15.67
CA GLU A 413 -4.74 5.11 -16.07
C GLU A 413 -4.83 6.47 -15.36
N ARG A 414 -4.51 6.51 -14.07
CA ARG A 414 -4.44 7.75 -13.28
C ARG A 414 -3.39 8.71 -13.83
N LEU A 415 -2.20 8.23 -14.13
CA LEU A 415 -1.15 9.07 -14.75
C LEU A 415 -1.58 9.60 -16.12
N GLN A 416 -2.29 8.77 -16.92
CA GLN A 416 -2.85 9.22 -18.20
C GLN A 416 -3.96 10.26 -18.02
N ALA A 417 -4.85 10.11 -17.03
CA ALA A 417 -5.89 11.07 -16.71
C ALA A 417 -5.28 12.42 -16.31
N PHE A 418 -4.22 12.40 -15.48
CA PHE A 418 -3.48 13.60 -15.12
C PHE A 418 -2.83 14.27 -16.34
N HIS A 419 -2.19 13.49 -17.21
CA HIS A 419 -1.61 14.01 -18.45
C HIS A 419 -2.67 14.64 -19.37
N ARG A 420 -3.86 14.01 -19.48
CA ARG A 420 -4.98 14.62 -20.24
C ARG A 420 -5.44 15.95 -19.63
N ALA A 421 -5.51 16.03 -18.29
CA ALA A 421 -5.83 17.27 -17.59
C ALA A 421 -4.80 18.38 -17.92
N CYS A 422 -3.51 18.06 -17.88
CA CYS A 422 -2.43 19.00 -18.24
C CYS A 422 -2.53 19.47 -19.70
N ARG A 423 -2.91 18.60 -20.63
CA ARG A 423 -3.07 18.97 -22.05
C ARG A 423 -4.26 19.91 -22.29
N ARG A 424 -5.30 19.85 -21.46
CA ARG A 424 -6.50 20.71 -21.59
C ARG A 424 -6.30 22.07 -20.94
N SER A 425 -5.76 22.09 -19.74
CA SER A 425 -5.50 23.33 -19.01
C SER A 425 -4.32 23.13 -18.06
N VAL A 426 -3.17 23.64 -18.43
CA VAL A 426 -1.96 23.56 -17.62
C VAL A 426 -2.14 24.32 -16.29
N ASP A 427 -2.78 25.49 -16.32
CA ASP A 427 -2.94 26.38 -15.18
C ASP A 427 -3.78 25.79 -14.04
N THR A 428 -4.77 24.96 -14.38
CA THR A 428 -5.69 24.37 -13.39
C THR A 428 -5.34 22.93 -13.01
N SER A 429 -4.40 22.30 -13.73
CA SER A 429 -4.08 20.89 -13.53
C SER A 429 -3.54 20.60 -12.12
N PHE A 430 -2.82 21.54 -11.53
CA PHE A 430 -2.22 21.42 -10.19
C PHE A 430 -3.08 22.04 -9.08
N CYS A 431 -4.26 22.57 -9.40
CA CYS A 431 -5.17 23.14 -8.42
C CYS A 431 -5.64 22.05 -7.44
N MET A 432 -5.55 22.36 -6.13
CA MET A 432 -5.95 21.45 -5.06
C MET A 432 -7.47 21.49 -4.86
N ASP A 433 -8.20 21.02 -5.84
CA ASP A 433 -9.66 20.85 -5.85
C ASP A 433 -10.06 19.41 -5.46
N ALA A 434 -11.34 19.12 -5.41
CA ALA A 434 -11.88 17.81 -5.07
C ALA A 434 -11.31 16.70 -5.98
N TRP A 435 -11.11 16.97 -7.28
CA TRP A 435 -10.51 16.01 -8.21
C TRP A 435 -9.06 15.69 -7.84
N MET A 436 -8.27 16.73 -7.52
CA MET A 436 -6.87 16.55 -7.15
C MET A 436 -6.75 15.79 -5.82
N VAL A 437 -7.59 16.09 -4.83
CA VAL A 437 -7.60 15.32 -3.57
C VAL A 437 -7.89 13.84 -3.84
N ARG A 438 -8.90 13.53 -4.66
CA ARG A 438 -9.17 12.15 -5.09
C ARG A 438 -7.98 11.53 -5.81
N PHE A 439 -7.37 12.26 -6.71
CA PHE A 439 -6.17 11.82 -7.41
C PHE A 439 -5.02 11.50 -6.44
N LEU A 440 -4.85 12.26 -5.38
CA LEU A 440 -3.75 12.06 -4.43
C LEU A 440 -4.02 10.92 -3.44
N VAL A 441 -5.26 10.70 -3.00
CA VAL A 441 -5.56 9.80 -1.88
C VAL A 441 -6.25 8.49 -2.28
N GLU A 442 -7.03 8.46 -3.37
CA GLU A 442 -7.82 7.29 -3.79
C GLU A 442 -7.00 6.39 -4.73
N PHE A 443 -6.03 5.67 -4.18
CA PHE A 443 -5.06 4.90 -4.97
C PHE A 443 -5.66 3.66 -5.67
N ALA A 444 -6.76 3.11 -5.18
CA ALA A 444 -7.36 1.87 -5.67
C ALA A 444 -8.43 2.09 -6.76
N HIS A 445 -8.77 3.35 -7.05
CA HIS A 445 -9.82 3.70 -8.01
C HIS A 445 -9.28 4.43 -9.24
N PRO A 446 -9.85 4.15 -10.43
CA PRO A 446 -9.64 5.01 -11.59
C PRO A 446 -10.13 6.43 -11.28
N VAL A 447 -9.49 7.41 -11.87
CA VAL A 447 -9.92 8.82 -11.77
C VAL A 447 -10.52 9.23 -13.11
N CYS A 448 -11.76 9.75 -13.07
CA CYS A 448 -12.41 10.31 -14.26
C CYS A 448 -11.64 11.52 -14.80
N ASP A 449 -11.91 11.92 -16.02
CA ASP A 449 -11.36 13.16 -16.57
C ASP A 449 -11.79 14.37 -15.74
N LYS A 450 -10.88 15.32 -15.50
CA LYS A 450 -11.10 16.45 -14.59
C LYS A 450 -12.36 17.26 -14.91
N ASP A 451 -12.69 17.41 -16.19
CA ASP A 451 -13.87 18.18 -16.64
C ASP A 451 -15.21 17.46 -16.42
N GLN A 452 -15.18 16.12 -16.29
CA GLN A 452 -16.38 15.32 -16.04
C GLN A 452 -16.75 15.28 -14.55
N CYS A 453 -15.89 15.80 -13.71
CA CYS A 453 -16.01 15.74 -12.25
C CYS A 453 -16.73 16.96 -11.62
N ALA A 454 -17.29 17.86 -12.40
CA ALA A 454 -18.00 19.05 -11.89
C ALA A 454 -19.22 18.71 -11.00
N ASP A 455 -19.79 17.51 -11.11
CA ASP A 455 -20.97 17.03 -10.37
C ASP A 455 -20.67 16.17 -9.12
N LEU A 456 -19.43 16.07 -8.67
CA LEU A 456 -19.00 15.16 -7.62
C LEU A 456 -19.41 15.54 -6.18
N LYS A 457 -20.55 16.21 -5.99
CA LYS A 457 -21.14 16.43 -4.65
C LYS A 457 -21.84 15.19 -4.07
N ARG A 458 -21.88 14.05 -4.79
CA ARG A 458 -22.53 12.81 -4.32
C ARG A 458 -21.51 11.82 -3.75
N PRO A 459 -21.80 11.17 -2.61
CA PRO A 459 -21.04 10.01 -2.16
C PRO A 459 -21.24 8.87 -3.17
N TRP A 460 -20.20 8.46 -3.87
CA TRP A 460 -20.26 7.50 -4.98
C TRP A 460 -20.20 6.01 -4.57
N VAL A 461 -20.37 5.72 -3.30
CA VAL A 461 -20.22 4.38 -2.70
C VAL A 461 -21.14 3.30 -3.30
N LEU A 462 -22.17 3.63 -4.06
CA LEU A 462 -23.15 2.65 -4.56
C LEU A 462 -23.23 2.50 -6.08
N GLU A 463 -22.82 3.47 -6.89
CA GLU A 463 -23.02 3.42 -8.34
C GLU A 463 -21.85 2.76 -9.12
N GLU A 464 -20.61 2.79 -8.58
CA GLU A 464 -19.44 2.23 -9.29
C GLU A 464 -19.09 0.78 -8.86
N ILE A 465 -19.70 0.23 -7.79
CA ILE A 465 -19.44 -1.15 -7.33
C ILE A 465 -20.20 -2.19 -8.16
N GLY A 466 -21.00 -1.80 -9.15
CA GLY A 466 -21.73 -2.73 -10.04
C GLY A 466 -22.83 -3.56 -9.36
N ILE A 467 -23.20 -3.27 -8.10
CA ILE A 467 -24.24 -3.99 -7.34
C ILE A 467 -25.66 -3.36 -7.59
N GLY A 468 -25.72 -2.25 -8.30
CA GLY A 468 -26.97 -1.48 -8.47
C GLY A 468 -27.91 -1.93 -9.60
N GLY A 469 -27.53 -2.87 -10.45
CA GLY A 469 -28.30 -3.25 -11.66
C GLY A 469 -29.34 -4.35 -11.50
N GLU A 470 -29.20 -5.25 -10.53
CA GLU A 470 -30.06 -6.46 -10.49
C GLU A 470 -30.98 -6.60 -9.27
N LEU A 471 -30.84 -5.74 -8.25
CA LEU A 471 -31.63 -5.89 -7.00
C LEU A 471 -32.89 -4.98 -6.92
N LEU A 472 -33.15 -4.10 -7.87
CA LEU A 472 -34.34 -3.23 -7.90
C LEU A 472 -35.38 -3.62 -8.97
N GLY A 473 -35.25 -4.78 -9.60
CA GLY A 473 -36.16 -5.28 -10.63
C GLY A 473 -37.33 -6.14 -10.14
N HIS A 474 -37.45 -6.45 -8.86
CA HIS A 474 -38.55 -7.24 -8.29
C HIS A 474 -38.96 -6.73 -6.90
N VAL A 475 -39.64 -5.61 -6.85
CA VAL A 475 -40.67 -5.29 -5.85
C VAL A 475 -41.79 -4.52 -6.52
#